data_79966d6b9d10619656a31ce4f9fb39ee
#
_entry.id   79966d6b9d10619656a31ce4f9fb39ee
#
_cell.length_a   1.000
_cell.length_b   1.000
_cell.length_c   1.000
_cell.angle_alpha   90.00
_cell.angle_beta   90.00
_cell.angle_gamma   90.00
#
_symmetry.space_group_name_H-M   'P 1'
#
loop_
_entity.id
_entity.type
_entity.pdbx_description
1 polymer ?
#
loop_
_entity_poly.entity_id
_entity_poly.type
_entity_poly.pdbx_seq_one_letter_code
_entity_poly.pdbx_strand_id
1 'polypeptide(L)'
;MKPTCVVSCPIDTFSGYGARSRDFVKALIESKGEEWDIKIMPQKWGETPWNFLSPNDPLRQRFINSITKAPEIWMQITVPNEFQKVGHFNVGISAGIETTVYPGEFIQGSNNMDLNLVSSKHSKDVLLNSKFDKINKQTQQNEGLLEIEKPVEVLFEGLDLNVYNKNPKKTNILKEIQEEFCFLFTGHWLPGEFGEDRKNVGKLISTFLETFKGSKKKKPALILKTNHVNYSLIDREEIIKKINHIKDRIQGDLPNIYLLHGEMTNEEMNLLNNDPKVKAFVSFTKGEGFGRPLLEAAITGKPVITTNWSGHLDFLPPDYNILIGGELKPVHKSASNQFLLNSSQWFDINTEIASRAMKDVYKNYKKYLQKTRKQTQYVKENFSYQKMVETIGNILPKIELQPQHQTLKLPKLKKVKSKETKLPTLKLPKLKKINA
;
A
#
# COMPACT_ATOMS: atom_id res chain seq x y z
N MET A 1 -24.33 -7.31 23.65
CA MET A 1 -22.96 -7.74 23.24
C MET A 1 -22.48 -6.79 22.15
N LYS A 2 -21.17 -6.49 22.11
CA LYS A 2 -20.59 -5.73 20.99
C LYS A 2 -20.53 -6.63 19.74
N PRO A 3 -20.76 -6.11 18.51
CA PRO A 3 -20.52 -6.85 17.29
C PRO A 3 -19.04 -7.23 17.17
N THR A 4 -18.77 -8.45 16.74
CA THR A 4 -17.41 -8.93 16.50
C THR A 4 -16.94 -8.44 15.15
N CYS A 5 -15.83 -7.71 15.15
CA CYS A 5 -15.10 -7.29 13.95
C CYS A 5 -13.78 -8.06 13.85
N VAL A 6 -13.58 -8.79 12.77
CA VAL A 6 -12.31 -9.46 12.49
C VAL A 6 -11.59 -8.75 11.36
N VAL A 7 -10.35 -8.31 11.63
CA VAL A 7 -9.47 -7.69 10.63
C VAL A 7 -8.39 -8.69 10.22
N SER A 8 -8.50 -9.21 9.01
CA SER A 8 -7.49 -10.08 8.38
C SER A 8 -6.48 -9.23 7.63
N CYS A 9 -5.22 -9.23 8.06
CA CYS A 9 -4.23 -8.30 7.52
C CYS A 9 -2.78 -8.71 7.80
N PRO A 10 -1.80 -8.25 6.99
CA PRO A 10 -0.38 -8.54 7.19
C PRO A 10 0.27 -7.66 8.27
N ILE A 11 -0.38 -7.50 9.42
CA ILE A 11 -0.04 -6.55 10.48
C ILE A 11 1.38 -6.72 11.06
N ASP A 12 1.87 -7.96 11.07
CA ASP A 12 3.15 -8.35 11.70
C ASP A 12 4.30 -8.47 10.69
N THR A 13 4.15 -7.89 9.49
CA THR A 13 5.15 -7.94 8.42
C THR A 13 5.89 -6.63 8.23
N PHE A 14 7.14 -6.72 7.72
CA PHE A 14 7.98 -5.57 7.34
C PHE A 14 7.66 -5.08 5.92
N SER A 15 6.38 -4.83 5.62
CA SER A 15 5.91 -4.39 4.31
C SER A 15 5.12 -3.09 4.38
N GLY A 16 4.90 -2.44 3.24
CA GLY A 16 3.99 -1.29 3.12
C GLY A 16 2.56 -1.65 3.53
N TYR A 17 2.08 -2.84 3.13
CA TYR A 17 0.78 -3.35 3.59
C TYR A 17 0.76 -3.64 5.10
N GLY A 18 1.88 -4.09 5.68
CA GLY A 18 2.04 -4.25 7.13
C GLY A 18 1.95 -2.90 7.85
N ALA A 19 2.62 -1.86 7.35
CA ALA A 19 2.54 -0.51 7.90
C ALA A 19 1.10 0.04 7.82
N ARG A 20 0.46 -0.06 6.66
CA ARG A 20 -0.95 0.33 6.48
C ARG A 20 -1.89 -0.43 7.43
N SER A 21 -1.65 -1.73 7.62
CA SER A 21 -2.44 -2.56 8.54
C SER A 21 -2.33 -2.08 9.97
N ARG A 22 -1.12 -1.78 10.44
CA ARG A 22 -0.89 -1.27 11.80
C ARG A 22 -1.57 0.08 12.04
N ASP A 23 -1.43 1.00 11.11
CA ASP A 23 -2.05 2.33 11.21
C ASP A 23 -3.58 2.23 11.16
N PHE A 24 -4.12 1.42 10.23
CA PHE A 24 -5.55 1.21 10.11
C PHE A 24 -6.16 0.57 11.36
N VAL A 25 -5.57 -0.53 11.86
CA VAL A 25 -6.10 -1.25 13.03
C VAL A 25 -6.05 -0.38 14.28
N LYS A 26 -4.98 0.38 14.50
CA LYS A 26 -4.89 1.34 15.60
C LYS A 26 -6.00 2.39 15.49
N ALA A 27 -6.18 2.98 14.31
CA ALA A 27 -7.21 3.98 14.08
C ALA A 27 -8.64 3.40 14.19
N LEU A 28 -8.86 2.16 13.76
CA LEU A 28 -10.11 1.46 13.93
C LEU A 28 -10.44 1.21 15.41
N ILE A 29 -9.45 0.78 16.20
CA ILE A 29 -9.61 0.57 17.65
C ILE A 29 -9.95 1.90 18.34
N GLU A 30 -9.27 2.98 17.98
CA GLU A 30 -9.55 4.30 18.55
C GLU A 30 -10.94 4.83 18.16
N SER A 31 -11.36 4.60 16.91
CA SER A 31 -12.65 5.07 16.39
C SER A 31 -13.85 4.23 16.84
N LYS A 32 -13.71 2.89 16.90
CA LYS A 32 -14.80 1.92 17.05
C LYS A 32 -14.63 0.93 18.21
N GLY A 33 -13.52 0.94 18.94
CA GLY A 33 -13.24 -0.04 19.99
C GLY A 33 -14.22 -0.04 21.16
N GLU A 34 -14.88 1.10 21.40
CA GLU A 34 -15.97 1.18 22.39
C GLU A 34 -17.26 0.51 21.88
N GLU A 35 -17.49 0.53 20.57
CA GLU A 35 -18.69 -0.02 19.94
C GLU A 35 -18.53 -1.49 19.55
N TRP A 36 -17.31 -1.92 19.12
CA TRP A 36 -17.01 -3.23 18.51
C TRP A 36 -16.00 -4.06 19.31
N ASP A 37 -16.15 -5.38 19.27
CA ASP A 37 -15.10 -6.32 19.73
C ASP A 37 -14.15 -6.62 18.54
N ILE A 38 -13.06 -5.88 18.47
CA ILE A 38 -12.11 -5.93 17.34
C ILE A 38 -11.07 -7.02 17.59
N LYS A 39 -11.02 -8.01 16.71
CA LYS A 39 -10.02 -9.10 16.65
C LYS A 39 -9.14 -8.94 15.43
N ILE A 40 -7.93 -9.44 15.48
CA ILE A 40 -6.96 -9.38 14.38
C ILE A 40 -6.58 -10.80 13.98
N MET A 41 -6.68 -11.11 12.69
CA MET A 41 -6.19 -12.35 12.12
C MET A 41 -4.97 -12.06 11.24
N PRO A 42 -3.73 -12.30 11.77
CA PRO A 42 -2.51 -11.95 11.06
C PRO A 42 -2.33 -12.81 9.79
N GLN A 43 -1.95 -12.17 8.68
CA GLN A 43 -1.69 -12.81 7.39
C GLN A 43 -0.22 -12.63 7.00
N LYS A 44 0.32 -13.56 6.23
CA LYS A 44 1.60 -13.40 5.55
C LYS A 44 1.47 -12.42 4.39
N TRP A 45 2.58 -11.81 4.00
CA TRP A 45 2.67 -10.95 2.83
C TRP A 45 3.89 -11.35 1.98
N GLY A 46 3.66 -12.22 1.02
CA GLY A 46 4.73 -12.75 0.16
C GLY A 46 5.92 -13.26 0.99
N GLU A 47 7.12 -12.94 0.54
CA GLU A 47 8.39 -13.31 1.18
C GLU A 47 8.90 -12.26 2.21
N THR A 48 8.05 -11.28 2.61
CA THR A 48 8.47 -10.25 3.56
C THR A 48 8.72 -10.84 4.96
N PRO A 49 9.74 -10.32 5.69
CA PRO A 49 10.01 -10.74 7.05
C PRO A 49 8.79 -10.57 7.97
N TRP A 50 8.69 -11.44 8.93
CA TRP A 50 7.65 -11.50 9.96
C TRP A 50 8.19 -11.01 11.31
N ASN A 51 7.32 -10.87 12.31
CA ASN A 51 7.64 -10.41 13.68
C ASN A 51 8.06 -8.93 13.76
N PHE A 52 7.33 -8.07 13.05
CA PHE A 52 7.50 -6.62 13.19
C PHE A 52 7.09 -6.12 14.59
N LEU A 53 5.96 -6.63 15.11
CA LEU A 53 5.44 -6.24 16.41
C LEU A 53 6.27 -6.88 17.53
N SER A 54 6.62 -6.11 18.56
CA SER A 54 7.28 -6.65 19.74
C SER A 54 6.40 -7.69 20.46
N PRO A 55 6.96 -8.63 21.23
CA PRO A 55 6.17 -9.62 21.96
C PRO A 55 5.11 -9.02 22.90
N ASN A 56 5.35 -7.82 23.41
CA ASN A 56 4.48 -7.12 24.36
C ASN A 56 3.60 -6.05 23.66
N ASP A 57 3.57 -6.01 22.33
CA ASP A 57 2.74 -5.03 21.63
C ASP A 57 1.24 -5.26 21.96
N PRO A 58 0.49 -4.21 22.36
CA PRO A 58 -0.93 -4.33 22.71
C PRO A 58 -1.81 -4.94 21.62
N LEU A 59 -1.43 -4.80 20.34
CA LEU A 59 -2.17 -5.38 19.23
C LEU A 59 -2.18 -6.91 19.27
N ARG A 60 -1.10 -7.55 19.79
CA ARG A 60 -1.00 -9.01 19.92
C ARG A 60 -2.09 -9.61 20.82
N GLN A 61 -2.58 -8.86 21.81
CA GLN A 61 -3.66 -9.32 22.68
C GLN A 61 -4.99 -9.54 21.94
N ARG A 62 -5.12 -8.98 20.74
CA ARG A 62 -6.30 -9.11 19.87
C ARG A 62 -6.13 -10.17 18.80
N PHE A 63 -4.99 -10.89 18.77
CA PHE A 63 -4.73 -11.90 17.75
C PHE A 63 -5.60 -13.12 17.94
N ILE A 64 -6.13 -13.61 16.80
CA ILE A 64 -6.82 -14.89 16.69
C ILE A 64 -6.22 -15.69 15.54
N ASN A 65 -6.22 -17.01 15.67
CA ASN A 65 -5.68 -17.90 14.64
C ASN A 65 -6.75 -18.44 13.69
N SER A 66 -8.03 -18.41 14.10
CA SER A 66 -9.15 -18.90 13.30
C SER A 66 -10.45 -18.26 13.76
N ILE A 67 -11.47 -18.36 12.91
CA ILE A 67 -12.85 -17.98 13.22
C ILE A 67 -13.70 -19.24 13.31
N THR A 68 -14.57 -19.32 14.31
CA THR A 68 -15.48 -20.46 14.51
C THR A 68 -16.87 -20.22 13.96
N LYS A 69 -17.24 -18.96 13.74
CA LYS A 69 -18.49 -18.51 13.12
C LYS A 69 -18.23 -17.25 12.30
N ALA A 70 -19.10 -16.98 11.33
CA ALA A 70 -19.02 -15.73 10.58
C ALA A 70 -19.11 -14.53 11.53
N PRO A 71 -18.13 -13.59 11.50
CA PRO A 71 -18.22 -12.38 12.30
C PRO A 71 -19.28 -11.42 11.76
N GLU A 72 -19.77 -10.52 12.60
CA GLU A 72 -20.68 -9.48 12.14
C GLU A 72 -20.00 -8.57 11.12
N ILE A 73 -18.69 -8.31 11.32
CA ILE A 73 -17.88 -7.48 10.41
C ILE A 73 -16.60 -8.23 10.06
N TRP A 74 -16.33 -8.36 8.78
CA TRP A 74 -15.07 -8.86 8.25
C TRP A 74 -14.37 -7.75 7.49
N MET A 75 -13.13 -7.46 7.85
CA MET A 75 -12.27 -6.51 7.14
C MET A 75 -11.03 -7.23 6.63
N GLN A 76 -10.67 -7.01 5.38
CA GLN A 76 -9.50 -7.64 4.79
C GLN A 76 -8.60 -6.59 4.15
N ILE A 77 -7.33 -6.54 4.59
CA ILE A 77 -6.32 -5.62 4.07
C ILE A 77 -5.34 -6.42 3.23
N THR A 78 -5.50 -6.39 1.92
CA THR A 78 -4.69 -7.13 0.95
C THR A 78 -4.95 -6.61 -0.48
N VAL A 79 -4.39 -7.28 -1.50
CA VAL A 79 -4.75 -7.03 -2.90
C VAL A 79 -6.18 -7.52 -3.20
N PRO A 80 -6.96 -6.80 -3.99
CA PRO A 80 -8.40 -7.08 -4.14
C PRO A 80 -8.75 -8.47 -4.66
N ASN A 81 -7.91 -9.12 -5.47
CA ASN A 81 -8.16 -10.49 -5.94
C ASN A 81 -8.17 -11.54 -4.83
N GLU A 82 -7.68 -11.21 -3.64
CA GLU A 82 -7.69 -12.06 -2.45
C GLU A 82 -8.89 -11.80 -1.53
N PHE A 83 -9.74 -10.84 -1.84
CA PHE A 83 -10.89 -10.48 -1.02
C PHE A 83 -11.93 -11.61 -0.96
N GLN A 84 -12.31 -11.98 0.26
CA GLN A 84 -13.25 -13.06 0.54
C GLN A 84 -14.44 -12.56 1.37
N LYS A 85 -15.63 -13.00 0.97
CA LYS A 85 -16.85 -12.73 1.72
C LYS A 85 -16.97 -13.72 2.88
N VAL A 86 -16.64 -13.30 4.09
CA VAL A 86 -16.56 -14.14 5.30
C VAL A 86 -17.54 -13.70 6.38
N GLY A 87 -17.73 -12.41 6.54
CA GLY A 87 -18.62 -11.82 7.55
C GLY A 87 -20.03 -11.53 7.02
N HIS A 88 -20.86 -11.02 7.91
CA HIS A 88 -22.18 -10.50 7.51
C HIS A 88 -22.06 -9.17 6.77
N PHE A 89 -21.09 -8.33 7.15
CA PHE A 89 -20.69 -7.12 6.44
C PHE A 89 -19.18 -7.19 6.16
N ASN A 90 -18.80 -7.01 4.89
CA ASN A 90 -17.44 -7.26 4.43
C ASN A 90 -16.82 -5.97 3.88
N VAL A 91 -15.64 -5.60 4.36
CA VAL A 91 -14.89 -4.42 3.93
C VAL A 91 -13.55 -4.82 3.35
N GLY A 92 -13.33 -4.49 2.09
CA GLY A 92 -12.03 -4.66 1.41
C GLY A 92 -11.19 -3.39 1.50
N ILE A 93 -9.93 -3.50 1.88
CA ILE A 93 -9.01 -2.37 2.06
C ILE A 93 -7.76 -2.64 1.25
N SER A 94 -7.52 -1.83 0.22
CA SER A 94 -6.34 -1.95 -0.64
C SER A 94 -5.42 -0.72 -0.55
N ALA A 95 -4.16 -0.90 -0.95
CA ALA A 95 -3.21 0.22 -1.07
C ALA A 95 -3.42 1.06 -2.35
N GLY A 96 -4.44 0.74 -3.14
CA GLY A 96 -4.74 1.44 -4.39
C GLY A 96 -4.03 0.84 -5.60
N ILE A 97 -3.93 1.63 -6.67
CA ILE A 97 -3.31 1.26 -7.94
C ILE A 97 -2.36 2.35 -8.43
N GLU A 98 -1.33 1.95 -9.13
CA GLU A 98 -0.29 2.85 -9.65
C GLU A 98 -0.40 3.11 -11.15
N THR A 99 -1.46 2.61 -11.80
CA THR A 99 -1.68 2.71 -13.26
C THR A 99 -3.09 3.20 -13.57
N THR A 100 -3.42 3.30 -14.85
CA THR A 100 -4.71 3.79 -15.34
C THR A 100 -5.83 2.75 -15.33
N VAL A 101 -5.56 1.48 -15.03
CA VAL A 101 -6.55 0.39 -15.11
C VAL A 101 -6.34 -0.59 -13.96
N TYR A 102 -7.41 -0.94 -13.25
CA TYR A 102 -7.43 -2.07 -12.32
C TYR A 102 -7.54 -3.38 -13.09
N PRO A 103 -6.80 -4.45 -12.71
CA PRO A 103 -7.01 -5.79 -13.27
C PRO A 103 -8.45 -6.28 -13.06
N GLY A 104 -8.97 -7.05 -14.01
CA GLY A 104 -10.32 -7.62 -13.90
C GLY A 104 -10.54 -8.45 -12.64
N GLU A 105 -9.53 -9.22 -12.23
CA GLU A 105 -9.54 -10.00 -10.98
C GLU A 105 -9.67 -9.12 -9.73
N PHE A 106 -9.13 -7.89 -9.75
CA PHE A 106 -9.28 -6.94 -8.66
C PHE A 106 -10.71 -6.41 -8.57
N ILE A 107 -11.37 -6.18 -9.72
CA ILE A 107 -12.78 -5.77 -9.77
C ILE A 107 -13.67 -6.90 -9.25
N GLN A 108 -13.39 -8.15 -9.67
CA GLN A 108 -14.14 -9.33 -9.18
C GLN A 108 -14.02 -9.47 -7.66
N GLY A 109 -12.81 -9.38 -7.12
CA GLY A 109 -12.60 -9.44 -5.67
C GLY A 109 -13.25 -8.28 -4.93
N SER A 110 -13.17 -7.06 -5.46
CA SER A 110 -13.84 -5.90 -4.88
C SER A 110 -15.36 -6.04 -4.85
N ASN A 111 -15.95 -6.73 -5.83
CA ASN A 111 -17.39 -7.01 -5.85
C ASN A 111 -17.84 -8.06 -4.80
N ASN A 112 -16.91 -8.79 -4.18
CA ASN A 112 -17.20 -9.66 -3.03
C ASN A 112 -17.42 -8.85 -1.74
N MET A 113 -17.00 -7.59 -1.69
CA MET A 113 -17.09 -6.74 -0.50
C MET A 113 -18.34 -5.88 -0.54
N ASP A 114 -18.88 -5.57 0.64
CA ASP A 114 -20.00 -4.66 0.77
C ASP A 114 -19.56 -3.20 0.74
N LEU A 115 -18.28 -2.95 1.06
CA LEU A 115 -17.61 -1.65 0.99
C LEU A 115 -16.14 -1.84 0.62
N ASN A 116 -15.62 -1.01 -0.27
CA ASN A 116 -14.21 -0.97 -0.64
C ASN A 116 -13.57 0.33 -0.19
N LEU A 117 -12.41 0.24 0.48
CA LEU A 117 -11.61 1.38 0.90
C LEU A 117 -10.31 1.39 0.10
N VAL A 118 -10.09 2.47 -0.63
CA VAL A 118 -8.86 2.70 -1.40
C VAL A 118 -8.09 3.88 -0.83
N SER A 119 -6.79 3.97 -1.12
CA SER A 119 -5.90 4.91 -0.46
C SER A 119 -5.95 6.35 -0.98
N SER A 120 -6.51 6.58 -2.17
CA SER A 120 -6.50 7.90 -2.84
C SER A 120 -7.69 8.10 -3.78
N LYS A 121 -7.95 9.35 -4.15
CA LYS A 121 -8.92 9.70 -5.19
C LYS A 121 -8.55 9.06 -6.52
N HIS A 122 -7.27 9.11 -6.89
CA HIS A 122 -6.77 8.42 -8.09
C HIS A 122 -7.20 6.95 -8.11
N SER A 123 -6.94 6.21 -7.03
CA SER A 123 -7.32 4.80 -6.94
C SER A 123 -8.83 4.58 -7.02
N LYS A 124 -9.64 5.47 -6.39
CA LYS A 124 -11.10 5.44 -6.51
C LYS A 124 -11.55 5.65 -7.95
N ASP A 125 -11.04 6.69 -8.60
CA ASP A 125 -11.41 7.04 -9.97
C ASP A 125 -11.04 5.92 -10.95
N VAL A 126 -9.83 5.36 -10.83
CA VAL A 126 -9.39 4.26 -11.68
C VAL A 126 -10.26 3.02 -11.45
N LEU A 127 -10.61 2.67 -10.21
CA LEU A 127 -11.47 1.52 -9.93
C LEU A 127 -12.87 1.70 -10.54
N LEU A 128 -13.47 2.88 -10.40
CA LEU A 128 -14.79 3.20 -10.94
C LEU A 128 -14.83 3.21 -12.48
N ASN A 129 -13.71 3.53 -13.14
CA ASN A 129 -13.62 3.64 -14.59
C ASN A 129 -13.07 2.37 -15.26
N SER A 130 -12.54 1.40 -14.51
CA SER A 130 -12.04 0.14 -15.06
C SER A 130 -13.20 -0.79 -15.42
N LYS A 131 -13.29 -1.16 -16.70
CA LYS A 131 -14.35 -2.02 -17.23
C LYS A 131 -13.78 -3.03 -18.20
N PHE A 132 -14.32 -4.24 -18.19
CA PHE A 132 -13.93 -5.33 -19.08
C PHE A 132 -15.16 -6.07 -19.59
N ASP A 133 -15.09 -6.60 -20.80
CA ASP A 133 -16.11 -7.52 -21.30
C ASP A 133 -16.03 -8.85 -20.55
N LYS A 134 -17.17 -9.34 -20.07
CA LYS A 134 -17.31 -10.70 -19.51
C LYS A 134 -17.48 -11.68 -20.66
N ILE A 135 -16.38 -12.28 -21.12
CA ILE A 135 -16.43 -13.28 -22.19
C ILE A 135 -16.53 -14.68 -21.57
N ASN A 136 -17.60 -15.40 -21.90
CA ASN A 136 -17.74 -16.80 -21.53
C ASN A 136 -16.68 -17.64 -22.25
N LYS A 137 -15.82 -18.31 -21.48
CA LYS A 137 -14.69 -19.08 -22.04
C LYS A 137 -15.12 -20.27 -22.91
N GLN A 138 -16.33 -20.83 -22.69
CA GLN A 138 -16.85 -21.97 -23.42
C GLN A 138 -17.60 -21.57 -24.71
N THR A 139 -18.46 -20.54 -24.58
CA THR A 139 -19.33 -20.10 -25.71
C THR A 139 -18.76 -18.94 -26.50
N GLN A 140 -17.69 -18.29 -26.03
CA GLN A 140 -17.09 -17.06 -26.58
C GLN A 140 -18.10 -15.89 -26.69
N GLN A 141 -19.22 -15.97 -26.01
CA GLN A 141 -20.24 -14.93 -25.99
C GLN A 141 -19.93 -13.88 -24.92
N ASN A 142 -20.24 -12.62 -25.23
CA ASN A 142 -20.19 -11.54 -24.23
C ASN A 142 -21.43 -11.62 -23.33
N GLU A 143 -21.18 -11.82 -22.03
CA GLU A 143 -22.23 -11.91 -20.98
C GLU A 143 -22.44 -10.56 -20.26
N GLY A 144 -21.91 -9.46 -20.77
CA GLY A 144 -22.02 -8.14 -20.20
C GLY A 144 -20.69 -7.53 -19.78
N LEU A 145 -20.71 -6.52 -18.90
CA LEU A 145 -19.53 -5.81 -18.44
C LEU A 145 -19.16 -6.26 -17.02
N LEU A 146 -17.84 -6.40 -16.81
CA LEU A 146 -17.24 -6.49 -15.48
C LEU A 146 -16.85 -5.08 -15.05
N GLU A 147 -17.57 -4.53 -14.11
CA GLU A 147 -17.29 -3.22 -13.48
C GLU A 147 -17.51 -3.32 -11.97
N ILE A 148 -17.11 -2.30 -11.24
CA ILE A 148 -17.36 -2.24 -9.80
C ILE A 148 -18.83 -1.92 -9.53
N GLU A 149 -19.51 -2.79 -8.77
CA GLU A 149 -20.92 -2.68 -8.40
C GLU A 149 -21.10 -2.25 -6.95
N LYS A 150 -20.02 -2.17 -6.18
CA LYS A 150 -20.02 -1.93 -4.74
C LYS A 150 -19.50 -0.54 -4.40
N PRO A 151 -19.94 0.04 -3.27
CA PRO A 151 -19.44 1.32 -2.80
C PRO A 151 -17.92 1.34 -2.68
N VAL A 152 -17.30 2.44 -3.12
CA VAL A 152 -15.88 2.71 -3.01
C VAL A 152 -15.65 4.04 -2.30
N GLU A 153 -14.91 4.02 -1.19
CA GLU A 153 -14.58 5.22 -0.45
C GLU A 153 -13.06 5.40 -0.31
N VAL A 154 -12.62 6.64 -0.19
CA VAL A 154 -11.21 6.96 0.02
C VAL A 154 -10.90 6.98 1.51
N LEU A 155 -9.98 6.11 1.92
CA LEU A 155 -9.34 6.15 3.22
C LEU A 155 -7.84 6.25 3.04
N PHE A 156 -7.32 7.45 3.16
CA PHE A 156 -5.89 7.74 3.07
C PHE A 156 -5.07 7.09 4.20
N GLU A 157 -3.75 7.09 4.08
CA GLU A 157 -2.83 6.62 5.12
C GLU A 157 -2.48 7.79 6.06
N GLY A 158 -3.03 7.79 7.25
CA GLY A 158 -2.81 8.84 8.24
C GLY A 158 -1.40 8.83 8.80
N LEU A 159 -0.79 10.00 8.95
CA LEU A 159 0.55 10.17 9.49
C LEU A 159 0.51 10.42 10.99
N ASP A 160 1.19 9.58 11.78
CA ASP A 160 1.36 9.81 13.21
C ASP A 160 2.32 11.00 13.45
N LEU A 161 1.76 12.13 13.91
CA LEU A 161 2.51 13.36 14.12
C LEU A 161 3.44 13.31 15.34
N ASN A 162 3.30 12.31 16.23
CA ASN A 162 4.25 12.10 17.32
C ASN A 162 5.56 11.52 16.80
N VAL A 163 5.48 10.71 15.75
CA VAL A 163 6.63 10.08 15.08
C VAL A 163 7.13 10.96 13.94
N TYR A 164 6.24 11.32 13.02
CA TYR A 164 6.57 12.10 11.83
C TYR A 164 6.24 13.57 12.02
N ASN A 165 7.25 14.37 12.14
CA ASN A 165 7.10 15.80 12.38
C ASN A 165 8.35 16.57 11.93
N LYS A 166 8.27 17.89 11.96
CA LYS A 166 9.46 18.74 11.77
C LYS A 166 10.28 18.71 13.05
N ASN A 167 11.23 17.80 13.14
CA ASN A 167 12.11 17.65 14.26
C ASN A 167 13.49 18.28 13.99
N PRO A 168 13.88 19.35 14.70
CA PRO A 168 15.16 19.98 14.51
C PRO A 168 16.32 19.29 15.22
N LYS A 169 16.10 18.12 15.87
CA LYS A 169 17.17 17.39 16.56
C LYS A 169 18.30 17.09 15.58
N LYS A 170 19.53 17.42 15.99
CA LYS A 170 20.72 17.04 15.24
C LYS A 170 20.86 15.53 15.22
N THR A 171 21.10 15.00 14.03
CA THR A 171 21.39 13.58 13.85
C THR A 171 22.82 13.40 13.35
N ASN A 172 23.36 12.22 13.53
CA ASN A 172 24.67 11.85 12.98
C ASN A 172 24.54 10.85 11.82
N ILE A 173 23.32 10.65 11.31
CA ILE A 173 23.04 9.65 10.25
C ILE A 173 23.87 9.95 9.01
N LEU A 174 23.97 11.22 8.64
CA LEU A 174 24.70 11.68 7.44
C LEU A 174 26.05 12.33 7.75
N LYS A 175 26.69 12.00 8.89
CA LYS A 175 27.96 12.63 9.29
C LYS A 175 29.08 12.49 8.27
N GLU A 176 29.11 11.37 7.55
CA GLU A 176 30.15 11.05 6.57
C GLU A 176 29.92 11.73 5.20
N ILE A 177 28.75 12.25 4.93
CA ILE A 177 28.45 12.98 3.71
C ILE A 177 29.03 14.39 3.85
N GLN A 178 29.81 14.84 2.85
CA GLN A 178 30.47 16.14 2.90
C GLN A 178 29.61 17.28 2.37
N GLU A 179 28.65 16.96 1.51
CA GLU A 179 27.79 17.95 0.86
C GLU A 179 26.74 18.51 1.83
N GLU A 180 26.61 19.84 1.84
CA GLU A 180 25.63 20.56 2.64
C GLU A 180 24.23 20.62 1.98
N PHE A 181 24.13 20.19 0.73
CA PHE A 181 22.88 20.11 -0.02
C PHE A 181 22.70 18.74 -0.62
N CYS A 182 21.79 17.97 -0.04
CA CYS A 182 21.45 16.65 -0.55
C CYS A 182 19.98 16.58 -0.97
N PHE A 183 19.74 15.97 -2.11
CA PHE A 183 18.43 15.46 -2.48
C PHE A 183 18.27 14.06 -1.88
N LEU A 184 17.09 13.76 -1.34
CA LEU A 184 16.78 12.44 -0.79
C LEU A 184 15.72 11.75 -1.64
N PHE A 185 15.96 10.50 -1.98
CA PHE A 185 14.97 9.57 -2.49
C PHE A 185 14.75 8.43 -1.48
N THR A 186 13.50 8.03 -1.28
CA THR A 186 13.13 6.86 -0.47
C THR A 186 12.15 5.98 -1.25
N GLY A 187 12.46 4.70 -1.40
CA GLY A 187 11.59 3.74 -2.06
C GLY A 187 12.34 2.51 -2.57
N HIS A 188 11.60 1.47 -2.95
CA HIS A 188 12.19 0.27 -3.55
C HIS A 188 12.62 0.54 -4.99
N TRP A 189 13.76 0.00 -5.39
CA TRP A 189 14.14 -0.05 -6.80
C TRP A 189 13.55 -1.32 -7.42
N LEU A 190 12.33 -1.21 -7.89
CA LEU A 190 11.54 -2.33 -8.40
C LEU A 190 12.09 -2.91 -9.71
N PRO A 191 11.67 -4.12 -10.12
CA PRO A 191 12.00 -4.69 -11.42
C PRO A 191 11.58 -3.80 -12.59
N GLY A 192 12.35 -3.85 -13.66
CA GLY A 192 12.16 -3.09 -14.88
C GLY A 192 13.50 -2.80 -15.56
N GLU A 193 13.49 -2.65 -16.88
CA GLU A 193 14.64 -2.13 -17.63
C GLU A 193 14.95 -0.69 -17.22
N PHE A 194 16.04 -0.13 -17.71
CA PHE A 194 16.46 1.24 -17.38
C PHE A 194 15.36 2.27 -17.70
N GLY A 195 14.87 2.96 -16.69
CA GLY A 195 13.80 3.95 -16.82
C GLY A 195 12.40 3.35 -16.94
N GLU A 196 12.26 2.03 -16.74
CA GLU A 196 10.97 1.34 -16.84
C GLU A 196 10.51 0.71 -15.52
N ASP A 197 11.28 0.85 -14.45
CA ASP A 197 10.80 0.51 -13.11
C ASP A 197 9.80 1.56 -12.59
N ARG A 198 8.83 1.15 -11.79
CA ARG A 198 7.75 2.02 -11.30
C ARG A 198 8.25 3.26 -10.54
N LYS A 199 9.29 3.11 -9.75
CA LYS A 199 9.88 4.24 -8.99
C LYS A 199 10.85 5.09 -9.83
N ASN A 200 11.20 4.61 -11.05
CA ASN A 200 12.02 5.32 -12.03
C ASN A 200 13.39 5.76 -11.49
N VAL A 201 13.99 4.89 -10.64
CA VAL A 201 15.22 5.20 -9.90
C VAL A 201 16.39 5.40 -10.84
N GLY A 202 16.52 4.56 -11.88
CA GLY A 202 17.58 4.69 -12.87
C GLY A 202 17.53 6.04 -13.60
N LYS A 203 16.33 6.48 -14.01
CA LYS A 203 16.13 7.79 -14.66
C LYS A 203 16.38 8.96 -13.70
N LEU A 204 16.01 8.82 -12.42
CA LEU A 204 16.33 9.80 -11.39
C LEU A 204 17.84 9.99 -11.27
N ILE A 205 18.60 8.88 -11.15
CA ILE A 205 20.06 8.91 -11.06
C ILE A 205 20.68 9.58 -12.28
N SER A 206 20.33 9.12 -13.48
CA SER A 206 20.91 9.67 -14.71
C SER A 206 20.59 11.17 -14.89
N THR A 207 19.33 11.57 -14.63
CA THR A 207 18.93 12.98 -14.71
C THR A 207 19.65 13.83 -13.68
N PHE A 208 19.85 13.34 -12.44
CA PHE A 208 20.61 14.05 -11.42
C PHE A 208 22.08 14.24 -11.82
N LEU A 209 22.73 13.19 -12.30
CA LEU A 209 24.13 13.23 -12.74
C LEU A 209 24.30 14.21 -13.91
N GLU A 210 23.47 14.12 -14.95
CA GLU A 210 23.49 15.01 -16.10
C GLU A 210 23.20 16.47 -15.71
N THR A 211 22.33 16.68 -14.71
CA THR A 211 21.96 18.00 -14.24
C THR A 211 23.12 18.75 -13.57
N PHE A 212 23.96 18.04 -12.82
CA PHE A 212 24.99 18.65 -11.97
C PHE A 212 26.43 18.31 -12.37
N LYS A 213 26.66 17.55 -13.46
CA LYS A 213 28.00 17.27 -13.97
C LYS A 213 28.74 18.55 -14.39
N GLY A 214 30.05 18.55 -14.27
CA GLY A 214 30.93 19.62 -14.73
C GLY A 214 30.73 20.98 -14.00
N SER A 215 29.97 21.02 -12.91
CA SER A 215 29.80 22.24 -12.15
C SER A 215 31.11 22.65 -11.48
N LYS A 216 31.58 23.87 -11.75
CA LYS A 216 32.78 24.45 -11.09
C LYS A 216 32.50 24.90 -9.64
N LYS A 217 31.25 24.93 -9.21
CA LYS A 217 30.82 25.23 -7.82
C LYS A 217 30.64 23.92 -7.03
N LYS A 218 30.47 24.05 -5.71
CA LYS A 218 30.06 22.91 -4.87
C LYS A 218 28.84 22.23 -5.50
N LYS A 219 28.88 20.91 -5.67
CA LYS A 219 27.79 20.12 -6.23
C LYS A 219 26.87 19.64 -5.11
N PRO A 220 25.58 19.46 -5.35
CA PRO A 220 24.73 18.72 -4.43
C PRO A 220 25.03 17.23 -4.50
N ALA A 221 24.56 16.46 -3.51
CA ALA A 221 24.54 14.99 -3.56
C ALA A 221 23.12 14.45 -3.72
N LEU A 222 23.03 13.19 -4.18
CA LEU A 222 21.80 12.40 -4.16
C LEU A 222 21.96 11.26 -3.15
N ILE A 223 21.06 11.19 -2.19
CA ILE A 223 20.96 10.09 -1.22
C ILE A 223 19.84 9.17 -1.66
N LEU A 224 20.15 7.91 -1.85
CA LEU A 224 19.18 6.86 -2.19
C LEU A 224 18.97 5.97 -0.96
N LYS A 225 17.84 6.09 -0.29
CA LYS A 225 17.36 5.13 0.70
C LYS A 225 16.53 4.09 -0.04
N THR A 226 17.18 3.01 -0.47
CA THR A 226 16.57 2.03 -1.37
C THR A 226 17.10 0.61 -1.14
N ASN A 227 16.30 -0.36 -1.55
CA ASN A 227 16.61 -1.77 -1.69
C ASN A 227 15.80 -2.34 -2.88
N HIS A 228 16.13 -3.53 -3.33
CA HIS A 228 15.32 -4.27 -4.31
C HIS A 228 14.22 -5.08 -3.61
N VAL A 229 14.63 -6.20 -3.01
CA VAL A 229 13.74 -7.18 -2.39
C VAL A 229 13.90 -7.20 -0.88
N ASN A 230 15.15 -7.14 -0.40
CA ASN A 230 15.50 -7.28 1.00
C ASN A 230 16.73 -6.41 1.36
N TYR A 231 17.32 -6.67 2.52
CA TYR A 231 18.48 -5.92 3.02
C TYR A 231 19.74 -6.78 3.07
N SER A 232 19.83 -7.81 2.22
CA SER A 232 21.03 -8.65 2.12
C SER A 232 22.21 -7.93 1.47
N LEU A 233 23.41 -8.43 1.69
CA LEU A 233 24.62 -7.92 1.02
C LEU A 233 24.53 -8.10 -0.49
N ILE A 234 23.91 -9.18 -0.97
CA ILE A 234 23.70 -9.44 -2.41
C ILE A 234 22.82 -8.35 -3.01
N ASP A 235 21.70 -8.04 -2.38
CA ASP A 235 20.79 -6.96 -2.82
C ASP A 235 21.52 -5.61 -2.90
N ARG A 236 22.32 -5.30 -1.88
CA ARG A 236 23.15 -4.09 -1.85
C ARG A 236 24.14 -4.02 -3.00
N GLU A 237 24.86 -5.11 -3.26
CA GLU A 237 25.86 -5.19 -4.35
C GLU A 237 25.21 -5.04 -5.74
N GLU A 238 24.01 -5.59 -5.94
CA GLU A 238 23.27 -5.42 -7.18
C GLU A 238 22.86 -3.96 -7.41
N ILE A 239 22.42 -3.26 -6.36
CA ILE A 239 22.11 -1.83 -6.46
C ILE A 239 23.35 -1.01 -6.80
N ILE A 240 24.49 -1.30 -6.14
CA ILE A 240 25.76 -0.63 -6.41
C ILE A 240 26.17 -0.85 -7.87
N LYS A 241 26.08 -2.06 -8.39
CA LYS A 241 26.37 -2.37 -9.81
C LYS A 241 25.48 -1.54 -10.75
N LYS A 242 24.19 -1.43 -10.48
CA LYS A 242 23.27 -0.61 -11.29
C LYS A 242 23.64 0.87 -11.23
N ILE A 243 23.97 1.41 -10.06
CA ILE A 243 24.42 2.81 -9.92
C ILE A 243 25.69 3.05 -10.75
N ASN A 244 26.70 2.17 -10.61
CA ASN A 244 27.94 2.29 -11.35
C ASN A 244 27.73 2.19 -12.86
N HIS A 245 26.93 1.26 -13.33
CA HIS A 245 26.58 1.14 -14.74
C HIS A 245 25.95 2.42 -15.33
N ILE A 246 25.15 3.15 -14.55
CA ILE A 246 24.60 4.44 -14.97
C ILE A 246 25.70 5.51 -14.99
N LYS A 247 26.57 5.55 -13.96
CA LYS A 247 27.69 6.50 -13.87
C LYS A 247 28.66 6.34 -15.03
N ASP A 248 29.01 5.10 -15.39
CA ASP A 248 29.98 4.79 -16.45
C ASP A 248 29.53 5.27 -17.85
N ARG A 249 28.21 5.46 -18.04
CA ARG A 249 27.64 5.98 -19.28
C ARG A 249 27.66 7.50 -19.38
N ILE A 250 27.98 8.20 -18.29
CA ILE A 250 27.93 9.66 -18.22
C ILE A 250 29.35 10.18 -18.00
N GLN A 251 29.88 10.87 -19.02
CA GLN A 251 31.22 11.44 -18.96
C GLN A 251 31.25 12.77 -18.18
N GLY A 252 32.36 13.04 -17.54
CA GLY A 252 32.65 14.31 -16.87
C GLY A 252 32.80 14.16 -15.36
N ASP A 253 32.97 15.30 -14.69
CA ASP A 253 33.10 15.38 -13.24
C ASP A 253 31.68 15.33 -12.60
N LEU A 254 31.33 14.16 -12.08
CA LEU A 254 29.99 13.85 -11.60
C LEU A 254 29.76 14.27 -10.14
N PRO A 255 28.50 14.61 -9.74
CA PRO A 255 28.13 14.76 -8.34
C PRO A 255 28.09 13.40 -7.62
N ASN A 256 28.19 13.41 -6.29
CA ASN A 256 28.18 12.20 -5.50
C ASN A 256 26.75 11.62 -5.34
N ILE A 257 26.70 10.28 -5.30
CA ILE A 257 25.52 9.48 -4.96
C ILE A 257 25.87 8.62 -3.76
N TYR A 258 25.02 8.64 -2.75
CA TYR A 258 25.15 7.84 -1.54
C TYR A 258 24.00 6.84 -1.44
N LEU A 259 24.32 5.60 -1.10
CA LEU A 259 23.36 4.54 -0.87
C LEU A 259 23.17 4.28 0.63
N LEU A 260 21.96 4.45 1.12
CA LEU A 260 21.52 3.97 2.42
C LEU A 260 20.73 2.69 2.21
N HIS A 261 21.39 1.55 2.43
CA HIS A 261 20.81 0.22 2.32
C HIS A 261 20.70 -0.39 3.71
N GLY A 262 19.53 -0.87 4.08
CA GLY A 262 19.25 -1.41 5.41
C GLY A 262 17.88 -0.98 5.92
N GLU A 263 17.42 -1.62 6.99
CA GLU A 263 16.21 -1.22 7.68
C GLU A 263 16.42 0.06 8.48
N MET A 264 15.36 0.82 8.61
CA MET A 264 15.29 1.99 9.48
C MET A 264 13.91 2.00 10.17
N THR A 265 13.88 2.36 11.43
CA THR A 265 12.62 2.57 12.15
C THR A 265 11.91 3.82 11.63
N ASN A 266 10.64 3.98 11.99
CA ASN A 266 9.88 5.18 11.62
C ASN A 266 10.53 6.46 12.18
N GLU A 267 11.08 6.39 13.40
CA GLU A 267 11.80 7.48 14.06
C GLU A 267 13.10 7.82 13.31
N GLU A 268 13.86 6.81 12.90
CA GLU A 268 15.07 6.99 12.11
C GLU A 268 14.76 7.56 10.72
N MET A 269 13.67 7.12 10.09
CA MET A 269 13.20 7.70 8.83
C MET A 269 12.79 9.18 9.00
N ASN A 270 12.11 9.53 10.09
CA ASN A 270 11.82 10.92 10.40
C ASN A 270 13.10 11.74 10.63
N LEU A 271 14.08 11.19 11.34
CA LEU A 271 15.38 11.82 11.56
C LEU A 271 16.13 12.02 10.23
N LEU A 272 16.16 11.03 9.35
CA LEU A 272 16.76 11.13 8.02
C LEU A 272 16.10 12.24 7.19
N ASN A 273 14.78 12.23 7.11
CA ASN A 273 14.02 13.27 6.40
C ASN A 273 14.27 14.69 6.97
N ASN A 274 14.55 14.81 8.27
CA ASN A 274 14.82 16.09 8.94
C ASN A 274 16.30 16.49 8.94
N ASP A 275 17.23 15.59 8.57
CA ASP A 275 18.66 15.90 8.62
C ASP A 275 18.96 17.24 7.90
N PRO A 276 19.77 18.12 8.50
CA PRO A 276 20.09 19.44 7.93
C PRO A 276 20.71 19.39 6.54
N LYS A 277 21.39 18.32 6.17
CA LYS A 277 21.99 18.13 4.83
C LYS A 277 20.96 17.77 3.78
N VAL A 278 19.87 17.10 4.14
CA VAL A 278 18.74 16.83 3.26
C VAL A 278 17.98 18.15 3.05
N LYS A 279 18.00 18.67 1.85
CA LYS A 279 17.34 19.94 1.50
C LYS A 279 16.05 19.75 0.70
N ALA A 280 15.94 18.69 -0.06
CA ALA A 280 14.74 18.39 -0.84
C ALA A 280 14.54 16.88 -0.96
N PHE A 281 13.28 16.47 -1.01
CA PHE A 281 12.90 15.11 -1.40
C PHE A 281 12.64 15.08 -2.90
N VAL A 282 13.06 14.02 -3.57
CA VAL A 282 12.88 13.86 -5.01
C VAL A 282 12.42 12.44 -5.36
N SER A 283 11.36 12.32 -6.15
CA SER A 283 10.88 11.04 -6.65
C SER A 283 10.32 11.17 -8.06
N PHE A 284 10.78 10.31 -8.95
CA PHE A 284 10.30 10.25 -10.33
C PHE A 284 9.31 9.09 -10.55
N THR A 285 8.62 8.72 -9.49
CA THR A 285 7.65 7.62 -9.53
C THR A 285 6.70 7.74 -10.70
N LYS A 286 6.46 6.64 -11.40
CA LYS A 286 5.52 6.58 -12.52
C LYS A 286 4.06 6.47 -12.05
N GLY A 287 3.84 6.12 -10.79
CA GLY A 287 2.53 6.04 -10.15
C GLY A 287 2.61 5.57 -8.71
N GLU A 288 1.70 6.07 -7.90
CA GLU A 288 1.51 5.72 -6.49
C GLU A 288 0.03 5.48 -6.22
N GLY A 289 -0.27 4.40 -5.52
CA GLY A 289 -1.61 4.25 -4.94
C GLY A 289 -1.88 5.32 -3.89
N PHE A 290 -0.86 5.63 -3.06
CA PHE A 290 -0.88 6.75 -2.10
C PHE A 290 0.43 7.52 -2.11
N GLY A 291 1.56 6.87 -1.81
CA GLY A 291 2.88 7.51 -1.80
C GLY A 291 3.36 7.92 -0.41
N ARG A 292 3.27 7.03 0.57
CA ARG A 292 3.64 7.28 1.96
C ARG A 292 5.01 7.97 2.15
N PRO A 293 6.13 7.59 1.47
CA PRO A 293 7.40 8.29 1.64
C PRO A 293 7.36 9.77 1.24
N LEU A 294 6.51 10.12 0.27
CA LEU A 294 6.27 11.51 -0.13
C LEU A 294 5.52 12.29 0.96
N LEU A 295 4.55 11.65 1.62
CA LEU A 295 3.83 12.25 2.75
C LEU A 295 4.75 12.50 3.94
N GLU A 296 5.59 11.50 4.28
CA GLU A 296 6.59 11.59 5.35
C GLU A 296 7.63 12.70 5.09
N ALA A 297 8.02 12.91 3.84
CA ALA A 297 8.87 14.01 3.47
C ALA A 297 8.16 15.38 3.55
N ALA A 298 6.92 15.47 3.10
CA ALA A 298 6.14 16.71 3.06
C ALA A 298 5.90 17.33 4.44
N ILE A 299 5.84 16.53 5.51
CA ILE A 299 5.65 17.01 6.89
C ILE A 299 6.88 17.75 7.43
N THR A 300 8.07 17.50 6.88
CA THR A 300 9.34 18.05 7.40
C THR A 300 9.60 19.51 7.04
N GLY A 301 8.79 20.08 6.17
CA GLY A 301 8.95 21.46 5.70
C GLY A 301 10.08 21.63 4.69
N LYS A 302 10.42 20.59 3.94
CA LYS A 302 11.38 20.61 2.83
C LYS A 302 10.67 20.53 1.49
N PRO A 303 11.23 21.10 0.41
CA PRO A 303 10.67 20.96 -0.92
C PRO A 303 10.52 19.51 -1.35
N VAL A 304 9.38 19.18 -1.93
CA VAL A 304 9.12 17.88 -2.57
C VAL A 304 9.06 18.08 -4.07
N ILE A 305 9.88 17.34 -4.82
CA ILE A 305 9.94 17.33 -6.28
C ILE A 305 9.43 15.96 -6.72
N THR A 306 8.29 15.90 -7.39
CA THR A 306 7.72 14.62 -7.81
C THR A 306 6.87 14.77 -9.08
N THR A 307 6.34 13.68 -9.59
CA THR A 307 5.50 13.65 -10.80
C THR A 307 4.13 14.27 -10.55
N ASN A 308 3.57 14.90 -11.60
CA ASN A 308 2.24 15.51 -11.55
C ASN A 308 1.14 14.50 -11.92
N TRP A 309 1.12 13.34 -11.25
CA TRP A 309 0.14 12.30 -11.53
C TRP A 309 0.02 11.28 -10.39
N SER A 310 -1.18 10.75 -10.18
CA SER A 310 -1.58 9.65 -9.29
C SER A 310 -1.83 10.03 -7.82
N GLY A 311 -1.91 9.03 -6.94
CA GLY A 311 -2.50 9.15 -5.59
C GLY A 311 -1.81 10.13 -4.65
N HIS A 312 -0.53 10.44 -4.84
CA HIS A 312 0.17 11.41 -3.98
C HIS A 312 -0.28 12.87 -4.21
N LEU A 313 -1.00 13.16 -5.29
CA LEU A 313 -1.55 14.50 -5.52
C LEU A 313 -2.63 14.88 -4.50
N ASP A 314 -3.25 13.92 -3.83
CA ASP A 314 -4.23 14.19 -2.77
C ASP A 314 -3.63 15.03 -1.63
N PHE A 315 -2.35 14.81 -1.31
CA PHE A 315 -1.66 15.53 -0.24
C PHE A 315 -0.53 16.45 -0.72
N LEU A 316 -0.23 16.48 -2.01
CA LEU A 316 0.78 17.35 -2.63
C LEU A 316 0.13 18.32 -3.63
N PRO A 317 -0.65 19.31 -3.19
CA PRO A 317 -1.24 20.27 -4.11
C PRO A 317 -0.16 21.07 -4.84
N PRO A 318 -0.40 21.46 -6.12
CA PRO A 318 0.60 22.10 -6.97
C PRO A 318 1.10 23.46 -6.46
N ASP A 319 0.27 24.17 -5.69
CA ASP A 319 0.64 25.47 -5.13
C ASP A 319 1.82 25.42 -4.16
N TYR A 320 2.03 24.28 -3.49
CA TYR A 320 3.03 24.12 -2.43
C TYR A 320 4.20 23.24 -2.85
N ASN A 321 4.06 22.45 -3.90
CA ASN A 321 5.01 21.43 -4.33
C ASN A 321 5.57 21.71 -5.72
N ILE A 322 6.58 20.95 -6.10
CA ILE A 322 7.22 21.03 -7.41
C ILE A 322 6.83 19.78 -8.18
N LEU A 323 5.77 19.91 -8.97
CA LEU A 323 5.22 18.82 -9.75
C LEU A 323 5.80 18.84 -11.17
N ILE A 324 6.44 17.75 -11.56
CA ILE A 324 7.09 17.60 -12.85
C ILE A 324 6.07 17.11 -13.87
N GLY A 325 5.93 17.85 -14.97
CA GLY A 325 5.13 17.48 -16.12
C GLY A 325 5.73 16.30 -16.89
N GLY A 326 4.89 15.65 -17.67
CA GLY A 326 5.24 14.49 -18.50
C GLY A 326 4.02 14.00 -19.26
N GLU A 327 3.99 12.71 -19.60
CA GLU A 327 2.94 12.06 -20.36
C GLU A 327 2.65 10.64 -19.86
N LEU A 328 1.45 10.14 -20.13
CA LEU A 328 1.11 8.74 -19.88
C LEU A 328 1.72 7.86 -20.98
N LYS A 329 2.38 6.77 -20.57
CA LYS A 329 2.95 5.76 -21.44
C LYS A 329 2.50 4.37 -21.02
N PRO A 330 2.38 3.42 -21.96
CA PRO A 330 2.10 2.03 -21.63
C PRO A 330 3.11 1.48 -20.62
N VAL A 331 2.65 0.61 -19.73
CA VAL A 331 3.54 -0.13 -18.82
C VAL A 331 4.43 -1.03 -19.65
N HIS A 332 5.75 -0.89 -19.49
CA HIS A 332 6.71 -1.69 -20.24
C HIS A 332 6.68 -3.15 -19.80
N LYS A 333 6.84 -4.08 -20.77
CA LYS A 333 6.81 -5.53 -20.51
C LYS A 333 7.76 -6.00 -19.41
N SER A 334 8.91 -5.34 -19.25
CA SER A 334 9.91 -5.68 -18.20
C SER A 334 9.46 -5.36 -16.77
N ALA A 335 8.42 -4.54 -16.62
CA ALA A 335 7.84 -4.15 -15.33
C ALA A 335 6.41 -4.67 -15.16
N SER A 336 5.80 -5.21 -16.23
CA SER A 336 4.43 -5.72 -16.18
C SER A 336 4.35 -7.05 -15.43
N ASN A 337 3.23 -7.25 -14.76
CA ASN A 337 2.89 -8.48 -14.05
C ASN A 337 1.35 -8.59 -13.93
N GLN A 338 0.86 -9.52 -13.14
CA GLN A 338 -0.59 -9.70 -12.93
C GLN A 338 -1.30 -8.47 -12.31
N PHE A 339 -0.56 -7.54 -11.68
CA PHE A 339 -1.10 -6.33 -11.05
C PHE A 339 -0.86 -5.07 -11.88
N LEU A 340 0.26 -5.03 -12.60
CA LEU A 340 0.65 -3.95 -13.49
C LEU A 340 0.51 -4.42 -14.93
N LEU A 341 -0.69 -4.21 -15.50
CA LEU A 341 -1.02 -4.69 -16.84
C LEU A 341 -0.26 -3.89 -17.90
N ASN A 342 0.33 -4.56 -18.89
CA ASN A 342 0.97 -3.90 -20.03
C ASN A 342 -0.03 -3.12 -20.92
N SER A 343 -1.32 -3.42 -20.82
CA SER A 343 -2.42 -2.65 -21.46
C SER A 343 -2.78 -1.38 -20.72
N SER A 344 -2.28 -1.20 -19.49
CA SER A 344 -2.46 0.02 -18.71
C SER A 344 -1.33 1.02 -18.96
N GLN A 345 -1.51 2.24 -18.47
CA GLN A 345 -0.53 3.30 -18.58
C GLN A 345 -0.11 3.82 -17.20
N TRP A 346 1.06 4.38 -17.15
CA TRP A 346 1.60 5.15 -16.04
C TRP A 346 2.32 6.40 -16.53
N PHE A 347 2.71 7.26 -15.62
CA PHE A 347 3.26 8.56 -15.97
C PHE A 347 4.77 8.51 -16.18
N ASP A 348 5.25 9.03 -17.30
CA ASP A 348 6.68 9.22 -17.57
C ASP A 348 7.02 10.70 -17.60
N ILE A 349 8.03 11.10 -16.83
CA ILE A 349 8.41 12.49 -16.64
C ILE A 349 9.13 13.07 -17.86
N ASN A 350 9.05 14.39 -18.01
CA ASN A 350 9.96 15.15 -18.85
C ASN A 350 11.26 15.44 -18.07
N THR A 351 12.37 14.82 -18.48
CA THR A 351 13.68 14.93 -17.80
C THR A 351 14.28 16.35 -17.86
N GLU A 352 13.97 17.14 -18.88
CA GLU A 352 14.43 18.53 -18.94
C GLU A 352 13.71 19.41 -17.92
N ILE A 353 12.40 19.19 -17.74
CA ILE A 353 11.63 19.88 -16.69
C ILE A 353 12.16 19.48 -15.32
N ALA A 354 12.42 18.17 -15.11
CA ALA A 354 12.99 17.64 -13.87
C ALA A 354 14.37 18.26 -13.57
N SER A 355 15.24 18.32 -14.57
CA SER A 355 16.57 18.94 -14.47
C SER A 355 16.48 20.42 -14.07
N ARG A 356 15.61 21.18 -14.74
CA ARG A 356 15.37 22.60 -14.41
C ARG A 356 14.84 22.77 -12.99
N ALA A 357 13.89 21.92 -12.57
CA ALA A 357 13.33 21.95 -11.23
C ALA A 357 14.39 21.70 -10.15
N MET A 358 15.22 20.65 -10.31
CA MET A 358 16.31 20.37 -9.38
C MET A 358 17.34 21.51 -9.33
N LYS A 359 17.72 22.08 -10.48
CA LYS A 359 18.63 23.24 -10.53
C LYS A 359 18.06 24.46 -9.84
N ASP A 360 16.75 24.73 -10.02
CA ASP A 360 16.10 25.90 -9.40
C ASP A 360 16.01 25.72 -7.87
N VAL A 361 15.61 24.55 -7.40
CA VAL A 361 15.59 24.25 -5.95
C VAL A 361 16.98 24.37 -5.34
N TYR A 362 18.01 23.86 -6.00
CA TYR A 362 19.40 23.98 -5.52
C TYR A 362 19.86 25.43 -5.42
N LYS A 363 19.59 26.23 -6.45
CA LYS A 363 20.03 27.63 -6.50
C LYS A 363 19.21 28.56 -5.61
N ASN A 364 17.90 28.32 -5.54
CA ASN A 364 16.92 29.25 -4.97
C ASN A 364 16.20 28.64 -3.76
N TYR A 365 16.84 27.74 -3.01
CA TYR A 365 16.26 26.95 -1.91
C TYR A 365 15.36 27.77 -0.97
N LYS A 366 15.84 28.94 -0.53
CA LYS A 366 15.11 29.80 0.41
C LYS A 366 13.73 30.23 -0.10
N LYS A 367 13.57 30.39 -1.41
CA LYS A 367 12.29 30.73 -2.05
C LYS A 367 11.20 29.69 -1.80
N TYR A 368 11.59 28.41 -1.69
CA TYR A 368 10.65 27.32 -1.51
C TYR A 368 10.20 27.12 -0.06
N LEU A 369 10.96 27.61 0.93
CA LEU A 369 10.68 27.38 2.36
C LEU A 369 9.33 27.99 2.83
N GLN A 370 8.84 29.04 2.18
CA GLN A 370 7.54 29.59 2.50
C GLN A 370 6.40 28.66 2.04
N LYS A 371 6.54 28.11 0.83
CA LYS A 371 5.56 27.17 0.28
C LYS A 371 5.53 25.86 1.10
N THR A 372 6.69 25.37 1.51
CA THR A 372 6.78 24.14 2.31
C THR A 372 6.15 24.26 3.70
N ARG A 373 6.12 25.46 4.29
CA ARG A 373 5.38 25.70 5.54
C ARG A 373 3.87 25.47 5.35
N LYS A 374 3.30 25.96 4.25
CA LYS A 374 1.89 25.75 3.91
C LYS A 374 1.62 24.27 3.63
N GLN A 375 2.54 23.60 2.93
CA GLN A 375 2.47 22.15 2.70
C GLN A 375 2.44 21.35 4.01
N THR A 376 3.35 21.66 4.93
CA THR A 376 3.38 21.00 6.26
C THR A 376 2.06 21.20 7.02
N GLN A 377 1.51 22.42 6.98
CA GLN A 377 0.24 22.70 7.65
C GLN A 377 -0.91 21.93 6.99
N TYR A 378 -0.97 21.91 5.66
CA TYR A 378 -1.98 21.15 4.92
C TYR A 378 -1.98 19.65 5.25
N VAL A 379 -0.77 19.04 5.33
CA VAL A 379 -0.63 17.64 5.71
C VAL A 379 -1.11 17.40 7.14
N LYS A 380 -0.74 18.24 8.09
CA LYS A 380 -1.17 18.12 9.49
C LYS A 380 -2.68 18.15 9.65
N GLU A 381 -3.35 19.03 8.92
CA GLU A 381 -4.79 19.25 9.02
C GLU A 381 -5.61 18.14 8.33
N ASN A 382 -5.10 17.60 7.21
CA ASN A 382 -5.90 16.76 6.33
C ASN A 382 -5.43 15.29 6.24
N PHE A 383 -4.17 14.99 6.61
CA PHE A 383 -3.55 13.66 6.44
C PHE A 383 -2.87 13.15 7.71
N SER A 384 -3.25 13.69 8.87
CA SER A 384 -2.80 13.16 10.16
C SER A 384 -3.51 11.84 10.49
N TYR A 385 -2.89 11.07 11.40
CA TYR A 385 -3.50 9.88 11.98
C TYR A 385 -4.88 10.19 12.61
N GLN A 386 -4.98 11.30 13.35
CA GLN A 386 -6.25 11.72 13.96
C GLN A 386 -7.34 11.98 12.91
N LYS A 387 -6.97 12.59 11.78
CA LYS A 387 -7.90 12.79 10.67
C LYS A 387 -8.34 11.47 10.03
N MET A 388 -7.47 10.46 9.98
CA MET A 388 -7.83 9.12 9.55
C MET A 388 -8.81 8.45 10.51
N VAL A 389 -8.62 8.60 11.84
CA VAL A 389 -9.57 8.11 12.88
C VAL A 389 -10.97 8.70 12.67
N GLU A 390 -11.07 10.02 12.49
CA GLU A 390 -12.33 10.70 12.18
C GLU A 390 -12.96 10.18 10.88
N THR A 391 -12.15 9.99 9.84
CA THR A 391 -12.62 9.50 8.54
C THR A 391 -13.18 8.09 8.63
N ILE A 392 -12.50 7.18 9.38
CA ILE A 392 -13.02 5.84 9.66
C ILE A 392 -14.38 5.90 10.36
N GLY A 393 -14.53 6.77 11.36
CA GLY A 393 -15.78 6.96 12.08
C GLY A 393 -16.94 7.39 11.19
N ASN A 394 -16.65 8.19 10.16
CA ASN A 394 -17.65 8.70 9.21
C ASN A 394 -17.99 7.71 8.10
N ILE A 395 -16.99 6.95 7.60
CA ILE A 395 -17.17 6.00 6.49
C ILE A 395 -17.84 4.72 6.95
N LEU A 396 -17.43 4.18 8.11
CA LEU A 396 -17.94 2.90 8.56
C LEU A 396 -19.36 3.05 9.13
N PRO A 397 -20.33 2.23 8.69
CA PRO A 397 -21.71 2.35 9.11
C PRO A 397 -21.88 2.05 10.60
N LYS A 398 -22.93 2.60 11.19
CA LYS A 398 -23.45 2.11 12.47
C LYS A 398 -24.08 0.74 12.21
N ILE A 399 -23.42 -0.31 12.65
CA ILE A 399 -23.94 -1.67 12.50
C ILE A 399 -24.84 -1.95 13.69
N GLU A 400 -26.17 -1.91 13.45
CA GLU A 400 -27.15 -2.41 14.39
C GLU A 400 -27.14 -3.94 14.33
N LEU A 401 -26.85 -4.58 15.47
CA LEU A 401 -27.03 -6.01 15.60
C LEU A 401 -28.51 -6.31 15.41
N GLN A 402 -28.89 -6.83 14.26
CA GLN A 402 -30.19 -7.48 14.16
C GLN A 402 -30.19 -8.65 15.16
N PRO A 403 -31.13 -8.68 16.13
CA PRO A 403 -31.22 -9.83 17.03
C PRO A 403 -31.44 -11.06 16.16
N GLN A 404 -30.47 -11.98 16.14
CA GLN A 404 -30.63 -13.28 15.49
C GLN A 404 -31.62 -14.13 16.30
N HIS A 405 -32.85 -13.73 16.35
CA HIS A 405 -33.98 -14.57 16.70
C HIS A 405 -34.66 -15.07 15.41
N GLN A 406 -33.91 -15.79 14.59
CA GLN A 406 -34.56 -16.86 13.84
C GLN A 406 -34.88 -17.94 14.86
N THR A 407 -36.04 -17.83 15.48
CA THR A 407 -36.67 -19.01 16.09
C THR A 407 -36.83 -20.03 14.98
N LEU A 408 -35.90 -20.99 14.93
CA LEU A 408 -36.07 -22.20 14.14
C LEU A 408 -37.42 -22.79 14.60
N LYS A 409 -38.49 -22.57 13.83
CA LYS A 409 -39.74 -23.32 13.98
C LYS A 409 -39.39 -24.74 13.61
N LEU A 410 -38.94 -25.52 14.58
CA LEU A 410 -38.80 -26.97 14.41
C LEU A 410 -40.12 -27.50 13.88
N PRO A 411 -40.11 -28.26 12.78
CA PRO A 411 -41.35 -28.89 12.27
C PRO A 411 -41.90 -29.76 13.38
N LYS A 412 -43.20 -29.57 13.68
CA LYS A 412 -43.89 -30.41 14.67
C LYS A 412 -43.72 -31.85 14.25
N LEU A 413 -43.05 -32.68 15.10
CA LEU A 413 -42.94 -34.09 14.92
C LEU A 413 -44.33 -34.68 14.78
N LYS A 414 -44.72 -35.16 13.61
CA LYS A 414 -45.91 -35.94 13.40
C LYS A 414 -45.63 -37.35 13.93
N LYS A 415 -46.44 -37.78 14.94
CA LYS A 415 -46.39 -39.17 15.45
C LYS A 415 -46.64 -40.13 14.28
N VAL A 416 -45.63 -40.84 13.82
CA VAL A 416 -45.78 -41.87 12.81
C VAL A 416 -46.52 -43.00 13.49
N LYS A 417 -47.78 -43.32 13.09
CA LYS A 417 -48.44 -44.51 13.52
C LYS A 417 -47.64 -45.69 12.97
N SER A 418 -47.08 -46.48 13.87
CA SER A 418 -46.41 -47.74 13.51
C SER A 418 -47.42 -48.66 12.83
N LYS A 419 -47.31 -48.90 11.53
CA LYS A 419 -47.89 -50.07 10.92
C LYS A 419 -47.07 -51.26 11.41
N GLU A 420 -47.69 -52.16 12.15
CA GLU A 420 -47.07 -53.45 12.46
C GLU A 420 -46.72 -54.17 11.17
N THR A 421 -45.46 -54.09 10.77
CA THR A 421 -44.93 -54.92 9.70
C THR A 421 -44.51 -56.24 10.33
N LYS A 422 -45.31 -57.30 10.09
CA LYS A 422 -44.93 -58.68 10.43
C LYS A 422 -43.59 -58.94 9.71
N LEU A 423 -42.55 -59.12 10.50
CA LEU A 423 -41.23 -59.52 9.98
C LEU A 423 -41.36 -60.94 9.34
N PRO A 424 -40.85 -61.15 8.13
CA PRO A 424 -40.84 -62.51 7.55
C PRO A 424 -39.92 -63.38 8.35
N THR A 425 -40.45 -64.57 8.72
CA THR A 425 -39.68 -65.63 9.42
C THR A 425 -38.58 -66.13 8.50
N LEU A 426 -37.34 -65.86 8.85
CA LEU A 426 -36.16 -66.43 8.19
C LEU A 426 -36.04 -67.87 8.51
N LYS A 427 -36.27 -68.76 7.54
CA LYS A 427 -35.94 -70.20 7.65
C LYS A 427 -34.43 -70.35 7.42
N LEU A 428 -33.70 -70.63 8.47
CA LEU A 428 -32.29 -70.99 8.40
C LEU A 428 -32.10 -72.33 7.65
N PRO A 429 -31.12 -72.44 6.72
CA PRO A 429 -30.81 -73.72 6.06
C PRO A 429 -30.22 -74.75 7.06
N LYS A 430 -30.68 -75.99 6.98
CA LYS A 430 -30.16 -77.06 7.81
C LYS A 430 -28.70 -77.36 7.46
N LEU A 431 -27.82 -77.34 8.47
CA LEU A 431 -26.45 -77.77 8.35
C LEU A 431 -26.36 -79.27 8.02
N LYS A 432 -25.71 -79.61 6.88
CA LYS A 432 -25.33 -80.97 6.58
C LYS A 432 -23.98 -81.29 7.22
N LYS A 433 -23.94 -82.36 7.99
CA LYS A 433 -22.71 -82.87 8.57
C LYS A 433 -21.86 -83.44 7.44
N ILE A 434 -20.63 -82.94 7.29
CA ILE A 434 -19.62 -83.55 6.41
C ILE A 434 -18.87 -84.58 7.25
N ASN A 435 -18.99 -85.86 6.89
CA ASN A 435 -18.15 -86.90 7.47
C ASN A 435 -16.78 -86.82 6.75
N ALA A 436 -15.73 -87.00 7.55
CA ALA A 436 -14.34 -87.03 7.13
C ALA A 436 -14.03 -88.29 6.31
#